data_ea92700f23b0139bc4d5494e3aee7edd
#
_entry.id   ea92700f23b0139bc4d5494e3aee7edd
#
_cell.length_a   1.000
_cell.length_b   1.000
_cell.length_c   1.000
_cell.angle_alpha   90.00
_cell.angle_beta   90.00
_cell.angle_gamma   90.00
#
_symmetry.space_group_name_H-M   'P 1'
#
loop_
_entity.id
_entity.type
_entity.pdbx_description
1 polymer ?
#
loop_
_entity_poly.entity_id
_entity_poly.type
_entity_poly.pdbx_seq_one_letter_code
_entity_poly.pdbx_strand_id
1 'polypeptide(L)'
;HHQRALRVPTPLKLTACPSPPLAGVVRAPGDKSISHRALIIGAMATGVTEIDGLLEGDDILATARAVEAFGATVERLGAGRWRVTGQGGFRQPAGVIDCGNAGTGVRLLMGAAAGYPITVTFDGDASLRKRPMGRVMDPLRDMGAGFDADRLPVVQTGGTLAALDHIQTVASAQVKSAILLAGLNAD
;
A
#
# COMPACT_ATOMS: atom_id res chain seq x y z
N HIS A 1 -18.40 14.57 33.96
CA HIS A 1 -17.24 14.64 33.04
C HIS A 1 -16.10 13.82 33.64
N HIS A 2 -15.94 12.56 33.18
CA HIS A 2 -14.75 11.75 33.49
C HIS A 2 -13.76 11.91 32.34
N GLN A 3 -12.73 12.71 32.57
CA GLN A 3 -11.54 12.74 31.70
C GLN A 3 -10.80 11.41 31.91
N ARG A 4 -10.87 10.55 30.88
CA ARG A 4 -10.05 9.34 30.81
C ARG A 4 -8.62 9.79 30.47
N ALA A 5 -7.74 9.85 31.46
CA ALA A 5 -6.33 10.13 31.28
C ALA A 5 -5.73 9.13 30.28
N LEU A 6 -5.16 9.64 29.18
CA LEU A 6 -4.40 8.84 28.23
C LEU A 6 -3.20 8.24 28.97
N ARG A 7 -3.20 6.92 29.18
CA ARG A 7 -2.02 6.21 29.70
C ARG A 7 -0.91 6.33 28.65
N VAL A 8 0.11 7.12 28.94
CA VAL A 8 1.36 7.10 28.20
C VAL A 8 1.97 5.70 28.40
N PRO A 9 2.25 4.94 27.33
CA PRO A 9 2.88 3.63 27.48
C PRO A 9 4.24 3.81 28.16
N THR A 10 4.48 3.04 29.22
CA THR A 10 5.79 3.00 29.88
C THR A 10 6.83 2.52 28.84
N PRO A 11 7.93 3.23 28.62
CA PRO A 11 8.94 2.80 27.68
C PRO A 11 9.50 1.44 28.08
N LEU A 12 9.45 0.48 27.14
CA LEU A 12 10.04 -0.84 27.31
C LEU A 12 11.57 -0.69 27.39
N LYS A 13 12.12 -1.08 28.54
CA LYS A 13 13.58 -1.09 28.70
C LYS A 13 14.16 -2.31 27.98
N LEU A 14 14.95 -2.08 26.92
CA LEU A 14 15.73 -3.11 26.25
C LEU A 14 17.15 -3.12 26.84
N THR A 15 17.63 -4.30 27.19
CA THR A 15 19.01 -4.50 27.63
C THR A 15 19.68 -5.46 26.66
N ALA A 16 20.75 -5.00 26.01
CA ALA A 16 21.58 -5.84 25.17
C ALA A 16 22.79 -6.31 25.99
N CYS A 17 23.05 -7.60 25.97
CA CYS A 17 24.21 -8.22 26.61
C CYS A 17 25.07 -8.93 25.57
N PRO A 18 26.39 -9.01 25.74
CA PRO A 18 27.24 -9.88 24.94
C PRO A 18 26.72 -11.32 24.99
N SER A 19 26.68 -11.98 23.85
CA SER A 19 26.29 -13.38 23.73
C SER A 19 27.42 -14.17 23.04
N PRO A 20 27.53 -15.51 23.26
CA PRO A 20 28.38 -16.34 22.42
C PRO A 20 27.94 -16.29 20.95
N PRO A 21 28.78 -16.73 20.00
CA PRO A 21 28.41 -16.75 18.58
C PRO A 21 27.06 -17.43 18.36
N LEU A 22 26.22 -16.80 17.55
CA LEU A 22 24.92 -17.36 17.22
C LEU A 22 25.10 -18.60 16.34
N ALA A 23 24.40 -19.69 16.68
CA ALA A 23 24.35 -20.92 15.89
C ALA A 23 22.89 -21.39 15.82
N GLY A 24 22.49 -21.83 14.64
CA GLY A 24 21.12 -22.32 14.41
C GLY A 24 20.56 -21.93 13.03
N VAL A 25 19.33 -22.36 12.80
CA VAL A 25 18.58 -22.06 11.58
C VAL A 25 17.40 -21.16 11.95
N VAL A 26 17.30 -20.02 11.29
CA VAL A 26 16.20 -19.07 11.47
C VAL A 26 15.44 -18.90 10.13
N ARG A 27 14.13 -18.97 10.18
CA ARG A 27 13.29 -18.61 9.04
C ARG A 27 13.03 -17.11 9.08
N ALA A 28 13.46 -16.38 8.06
CA ALA A 28 13.18 -14.97 7.94
C ALA A 28 11.66 -14.74 7.76
N PRO A 29 11.08 -13.69 8.36
CA PRO A 29 9.71 -13.27 8.05
C PRO A 29 9.60 -12.81 6.60
N GLY A 30 8.36 -12.75 6.08
CA GLY A 30 8.10 -12.20 4.75
C GLY A 30 8.56 -10.75 4.62
N ASP A 31 8.99 -10.37 3.42
CA ASP A 31 9.37 -8.97 3.14
C ASP A 31 8.13 -8.09 3.04
N LYS A 32 8.18 -6.92 3.69
CA LYS A 32 7.07 -5.96 3.71
C LYS A 32 6.72 -5.44 2.31
N SER A 33 7.72 -5.06 1.56
CA SER A 33 7.52 -4.44 0.24
C SER A 33 7.04 -5.44 -0.79
N ILE A 34 7.52 -6.68 -0.73
CA ILE A 34 7.04 -7.78 -1.57
C ILE A 34 5.59 -8.10 -1.20
N SER A 35 5.25 -8.16 0.10
CA SER A 35 3.89 -8.45 0.55
C SER A 35 2.86 -7.43 0.05
N HIS A 36 3.15 -6.13 0.11
CA HIS A 36 2.28 -5.10 -0.50
C HIS A 36 2.07 -5.35 -1.99
N ARG A 37 3.15 -5.60 -2.73
CA ARG A 37 3.08 -5.82 -4.18
C ARG A 37 2.33 -7.08 -4.55
N ALA A 38 2.52 -8.16 -3.82
CA ALA A 38 1.81 -9.42 -4.06
C ALA A 38 0.29 -9.25 -3.96
N LEU A 39 -0.19 -8.53 -2.94
CA LEU A 39 -1.61 -8.22 -2.77
C LEU A 39 -2.13 -7.33 -3.90
N ILE A 40 -1.42 -6.25 -4.23
CA ILE A 40 -1.86 -5.26 -5.23
C ILE A 40 -1.86 -5.88 -6.63
N ILE A 41 -0.77 -6.54 -7.03
CA ILE A 41 -0.66 -7.17 -8.35
C ILE A 41 -1.65 -8.32 -8.48
N GLY A 42 -1.82 -9.14 -7.43
CA GLY A 42 -2.82 -10.20 -7.40
C GLY A 42 -4.25 -9.68 -7.58
N ALA A 43 -4.56 -8.52 -7.00
CA ALA A 43 -5.86 -7.87 -7.16
C ALA A 43 -6.08 -7.26 -8.55
N MET A 44 -5.02 -6.77 -9.20
CA MET A 44 -5.06 -6.23 -10.56
C MET A 44 -5.15 -7.35 -11.62
N ALA A 45 -4.65 -8.54 -11.32
CA ALA A 45 -4.65 -9.67 -12.22
C ALA A 45 -6.06 -10.26 -12.42
N THR A 46 -6.20 -11.10 -13.44
CA THR A 46 -7.39 -11.93 -13.62
C THR A 46 -7.11 -13.32 -13.06
N GLY A 47 -7.99 -13.81 -12.15
CA GLY A 47 -7.89 -15.13 -11.58
C GLY A 47 -7.23 -15.15 -10.21
N VAL A 48 -6.68 -16.30 -9.82
CA VAL A 48 -6.22 -16.60 -8.47
C VAL A 48 -4.72 -16.46 -8.36
N THR A 49 -4.27 -15.72 -7.33
CA THR A 49 -2.88 -15.60 -6.90
C THR A 49 -2.74 -16.20 -5.50
N GLU A 50 -1.92 -17.21 -5.33
CA GLU A 50 -1.56 -17.74 -4.01
C GLU A 50 -0.25 -17.12 -3.53
N ILE A 51 -0.22 -16.75 -2.25
CA ILE A 51 0.90 -16.06 -1.62
C ILE A 51 1.34 -16.87 -0.41
N ASP A 52 2.59 -17.31 -0.41
CA ASP A 52 3.23 -17.95 0.73
C ASP A 52 4.26 -17.02 1.35
N GLY A 53 4.24 -16.92 2.68
CA GLY A 53 5.16 -16.08 3.44
C GLY A 53 4.77 -14.59 3.45
N LEU A 54 3.48 -14.25 3.28
CA LEU A 54 3.02 -12.87 3.43
C LEU A 54 3.32 -12.36 4.85
N LEU A 55 3.91 -11.16 4.95
CA LEU A 55 4.10 -10.48 6.23
C LEU A 55 2.75 -10.01 6.77
N GLU A 56 2.31 -10.54 7.91
CA GLU A 56 1.02 -10.20 8.52
C GLU A 56 1.12 -9.02 9.50
N GLY A 57 1.78 -7.93 9.09
CA GLY A 57 1.81 -6.67 9.85
C GLY A 57 0.63 -5.77 9.50
N ASP A 58 0.31 -4.83 10.39
CA ASP A 58 -0.83 -3.91 10.24
C ASP A 58 -0.86 -3.18 8.90
N ASP A 59 0.31 -2.78 8.39
CA ASP A 59 0.44 -2.12 7.09
C ASP A 59 -0.02 -3.02 5.93
N ILE A 60 0.33 -4.31 5.98
CA ILE A 60 -0.03 -5.29 4.96
C ILE A 60 -1.52 -5.62 5.05
N LEU A 61 -2.04 -5.77 6.27
CA LEU A 61 -3.46 -6.00 6.49
C LEU A 61 -4.32 -4.81 6.04
N ALA A 62 -3.82 -3.58 6.18
CA ALA A 62 -4.48 -2.39 5.62
C ALA A 62 -4.51 -2.46 4.08
N THR A 63 -3.44 -2.90 3.44
CA THR A 63 -3.41 -3.09 1.99
C THR A 63 -4.34 -4.23 1.54
N ALA A 64 -4.43 -5.32 2.30
CA ALA A 64 -5.37 -6.40 2.01
C ALA A 64 -6.82 -5.89 1.99
N ARG A 65 -7.23 -5.13 3.02
CA ARG A 65 -8.56 -4.47 3.06
C ARG A 65 -8.78 -3.50 1.91
N ALA A 66 -7.74 -2.74 1.55
CA ALA A 66 -7.82 -1.81 0.43
C ALA A 66 -8.10 -2.51 -0.90
N VAL A 67 -7.40 -3.61 -1.21
CA VAL A 67 -7.62 -4.34 -2.46
C VAL A 67 -8.98 -5.07 -2.46
N GLU A 68 -9.50 -5.49 -1.31
CA GLU A 68 -10.89 -5.97 -1.19
C GLU A 68 -11.90 -4.86 -1.52
N ALA A 69 -11.69 -3.65 -1.01
CA ALA A 69 -12.53 -2.51 -1.32
C ALA A 69 -12.50 -2.15 -2.82
N PHE A 70 -11.40 -2.43 -3.52
CA PHE A 70 -11.30 -2.32 -4.97
C PHE A 70 -11.90 -3.49 -5.75
N GLY A 71 -12.51 -4.48 -5.07
CA GLY A 71 -13.29 -5.55 -5.68
C GLY A 71 -12.58 -6.91 -5.79
N ALA A 72 -11.37 -7.06 -5.30
CA ALA A 72 -10.72 -8.37 -5.19
C ALA A 72 -11.32 -9.17 -4.02
N THR A 73 -11.24 -10.50 -4.11
CA THR A 73 -11.50 -11.37 -2.96
C THR A 73 -10.17 -11.74 -2.32
N VAL A 74 -10.05 -11.55 -1.00
CA VAL A 74 -8.83 -11.84 -0.25
C VAL A 74 -9.15 -12.85 0.86
N GLU A 75 -8.44 -13.95 0.88
CA GLU A 75 -8.66 -15.05 1.83
C GLU A 75 -7.35 -15.37 2.56
N ARG A 76 -7.42 -15.41 3.91
CA ARG A 76 -6.35 -15.92 4.74
C ARG A 76 -6.48 -17.43 4.90
N LEU A 77 -5.60 -18.22 4.29
CA LEU A 77 -5.62 -19.67 4.34
C LEU A 77 -4.87 -20.25 5.55
N GLY A 78 -4.02 -19.46 6.18
CA GLY A 78 -3.20 -19.84 7.34
C GLY A 78 -2.18 -18.79 7.65
N ALA A 79 -1.29 -19.03 8.60
CA ALA A 79 -0.22 -18.10 8.95
C ALA A 79 0.69 -17.84 7.73
N GLY A 80 0.73 -16.60 7.26
CA GLY A 80 1.47 -16.17 6.07
C GLY A 80 0.98 -16.76 4.74
N ARG A 81 -0.10 -17.54 4.72
CA ARG A 81 -0.66 -18.12 3.50
C ARG A 81 -1.96 -17.42 3.13
N TRP A 82 -1.97 -16.79 1.98
CA TRP A 82 -3.07 -15.97 1.51
C TRP A 82 -3.42 -16.28 0.06
N ARG A 83 -4.67 -15.99 -0.30
CA ARG A 83 -5.16 -16.08 -1.67
C ARG A 83 -5.84 -14.78 -2.05
N VAL A 84 -5.49 -14.26 -3.22
CA VAL A 84 -6.13 -13.08 -3.82
C VAL A 84 -6.76 -13.50 -5.13
N THR A 85 -8.05 -13.26 -5.28
CA THR A 85 -8.76 -13.46 -6.55
C THR A 85 -9.06 -12.09 -7.15
N GLY A 86 -8.32 -11.75 -8.19
CA GLY A 86 -8.48 -10.51 -8.93
C GLY A 86 -9.46 -10.66 -10.10
N GLN A 87 -10.03 -9.53 -10.52
CA GLN A 87 -11.02 -9.46 -11.59
C GLN A 87 -10.53 -8.66 -12.81
N GLY A 88 -9.21 -8.56 -12.99
CA GLY A 88 -8.60 -7.84 -14.10
C GLY A 88 -8.63 -6.32 -13.95
N GLY A 89 -8.61 -5.81 -12.72
CA GLY A 89 -8.53 -4.40 -12.45
C GLY A 89 -9.29 -3.95 -11.21
N PHE A 90 -9.18 -2.69 -10.90
CA PHE A 90 -9.81 -2.05 -9.74
C PHE A 90 -11.20 -1.52 -10.09
N ARG A 91 -12.14 -1.69 -9.17
CA ARG A 91 -13.50 -1.17 -9.24
C ARG A 91 -13.68 0.02 -8.30
N GLN A 92 -14.69 0.84 -8.56
CA GLN A 92 -15.08 1.96 -7.70
C GLN A 92 -15.31 1.46 -6.27
N PRO A 93 -14.52 1.91 -5.27
CA PRO A 93 -14.78 1.56 -3.87
C PRO A 93 -16.02 2.27 -3.35
N ALA A 94 -16.72 1.63 -2.40
CA ALA A 94 -17.92 2.18 -1.78
C ALA A 94 -17.63 3.31 -0.76
N GLY A 95 -16.39 3.42 -0.29
CA GLY A 95 -16.00 4.36 0.75
C GLY A 95 -14.53 4.74 0.71
N VAL A 96 -14.08 5.38 1.79
CA VAL A 96 -12.69 5.79 1.97
C VAL A 96 -11.78 4.57 2.10
N ILE A 97 -10.68 4.59 1.39
CA ILE A 97 -9.60 3.61 1.55
C ILE A 97 -8.70 4.04 2.70
N ASP A 98 -8.91 3.43 3.86
CA ASP A 98 -8.07 3.65 5.03
C ASP A 98 -6.80 2.80 4.94
N CYS A 99 -5.69 3.47 4.72
CA CYS A 99 -4.36 2.85 4.62
C CYS A 99 -3.65 2.73 5.98
N GLY A 100 -4.28 3.11 7.10
CA GLY A 100 -3.67 3.09 8.43
C GLY A 100 -2.35 3.87 8.45
N ASN A 101 -1.23 3.21 8.78
CA ASN A 101 0.12 3.79 8.70
C ASN A 101 0.93 3.29 7.48
N ALA A 102 0.29 2.62 6.51
CA ALA A 102 0.94 1.96 5.39
C ALA A 102 1.45 2.96 4.33
N GLY A 103 2.55 3.64 4.61
CA GLY A 103 3.14 4.61 3.69
C GLY A 103 3.58 4.03 2.34
N THR A 104 4.05 2.80 2.32
CA THR A 104 4.33 2.05 1.08
C THR A 104 3.02 1.70 0.38
N GLY A 105 2.08 1.11 1.13
CA GLY A 105 0.80 0.66 0.59
C GLY A 105 0.04 1.76 -0.13
N VAL A 106 -0.17 2.93 0.51
CA VAL A 106 -0.92 4.04 -0.09
C VAL A 106 -0.29 4.53 -1.39
N ARG A 107 1.04 4.66 -1.45
CA ARG A 107 1.73 5.13 -2.66
C ARG A 107 1.60 4.16 -3.82
N LEU A 108 1.73 2.86 -3.54
CA LEU A 108 1.53 1.82 -4.55
C LEU A 108 0.08 1.75 -5.03
N LEU A 109 -0.89 1.88 -4.10
CA LEU A 109 -2.32 1.89 -4.42
C LEU A 109 -2.71 3.12 -5.26
N MET A 110 -2.15 4.29 -4.99
CA MET A 110 -2.34 5.48 -5.83
C MET A 110 -1.89 5.21 -7.28
N GLY A 111 -0.71 4.61 -7.47
CA GLY A 111 -0.23 4.23 -8.79
C GLY A 111 -1.14 3.19 -9.45
N ALA A 112 -1.47 2.13 -8.72
CA ALA A 112 -2.32 1.05 -9.24
C ALA A 112 -3.73 1.52 -9.62
N ALA A 113 -4.32 2.43 -8.85
CA ALA A 113 -5.67 2.95 -9.10
C ALA A 113 -5.74 4.00 -10.22
N ALA A 114 -4.62 4.64 -10.56
CA ALA A 114 -4.60 5.80 -11.45
C ALA A 114 -5.13 5.51 -12.88
N GLY A 115 -4.92 4.30 -13.40
CA GLY A 115 -5.34 3.91 -14.75
C GLY A 115 -6.77 3.38 -14.88
N TYR A 116 -7.57 3.44 -13.81
CA TYR A 116 -8.97 3.01 -13.84
C TYR A 116 -9.91 4.22 -13.72
N PRO A 117 -11.09 4.21 -14.38
CA PRO A 117 -12.05 5.32 -14.35
C PRO A 117 -12.85 5.32 -13.03
N ILE A 118 -12.16 5.49 -11.92
CA ILE A 118 -12.69 5.48 -10.56
C ILE A 118 -12.24 6.72 -9.79
N THR A 119 -13.03 7.13 -8.80
CA THR A 119 -12.69 8.20 -7.86
C THR A 119 -12.50 7.61 -6.48
N VAL A 120 -11.33 7.81 -5.90
CA VAL A 120 -10.92 7.16 -4.65
C VAL A 120 -10.52 8.20 -3.63
N THR A 121 -11.09 8.14 -2.45
CA THR A 121 -10.58 8.88 -1.29
C THR A 121 -9.61 8.00 -0.53
N PHE A 122 -8.32 8.38 -0.53
CA PHE A 122 -7.31 7.76 0.30
C PHE A 122 -7.14 8.53 1.60
N ASP A 123 -7.03 7.79 2.71
CA ASP A 123 -6.77 8.34 4.03
C ASP A 123 -5.87 7.39 4.85
N GLY A 124 -5.56 7.79 6.08
CA GLY A 124 -4.80 7.01 7.03
C GLY A 124 -4.71 7.70 8.38
N ASP A 125 -3.84 7.19 9.24
CA ASP A 125 -3.67 7.71 10.59
C ASP A 125 -2.99 9.10 10.61
N ALA A 126 -2.95 9.72 11.79
CA ALA A 126 -2.35 11.03 12.00
C ALA A 126 -0.86 11.11 11.61
N SER A 127 -0.14 9.99 11.66
CA SER A 127 1.26 9.91 11.23
C SER A 127 1.36 9.89 9.71
N LEU A 128 0.52 9.08 9.04
CA LEU A 128 0.51 8.96 7.58
C LEU A 128 0.05 10.27 6.90
N ARG A 129 -0.93 10.97 7.47
CA ARG A 129 -1.40 12.28 6.99
C ARG A 129 -0.31 13.35 6.97
N LYS A 130 0.70 13.24 7.84
CA LYS A 130 1.84 14.19 7.89
C LYS A 130 2.89 13.92 6.80
N ARG A 131 2.87 12.73 6.19
CA ARG A 131 3.90 12.35 5.20
C ARG A 131 3.63 13.03 3.85
N PRO A 132 4.68 13.54 3.17
CA PRO A 132 4.53 14.13 1.85
C PRO A 132 4.17 13.05 0.82
N MET A 133 3.21 13.36 -0.06
CA MET A 133 2.77 12.48 -1.16
C MET A 133 3.14 13.02 -2.55
N GLY A 134 3.58 14.26 -2.65
CA GLY A 134 3.89 14.93 -3.92
C GLY A 134 4.80 14.12 -4.85
N ARG A 135 5.85 13.48 -4.31
CA ARG A 135 6.77 12.68 -5.14
C ARG A 135 6.09 11.56 -5.93
N VAL A 136 4.95 11.04 -5.45
CA VAL A 136 4.14 10.05 -6.17
C VAL A 136 3.05 10.74 -6.98
N MET A 137 2.39 11.73 -6.40
CA MET A 137 1.27 12.41 -7.06
C MET A 137 1.70 13.20 -8.30
N ASP A 138 2.87 13.87 -8.26
CA ASP A 138 3.31 14.70 -9.37
C ASP A 138 3.49 13.90 -10.66
N PRO A 139 4.26 12.80 -10.71
CA PRO A 139 4.34 11.99 -11.93
C PRO A 139 3.01 11.35 -12.33
N LEU A 140 2.13 11.01 -11.39
CA LEU A 140 0.80 10.50 -11.72
C LEU A 140 -0.10 11.58 -12.31
N ARG A 141 0.03 12.85 -11.89
CA ARG A 141 -0.63 14.00 -12.52
C ARG A 141 -0.12 14.21 -13.96
N ASP A 142 1.19 14.10 -14.16
CA ASP A 142 1.79 14.20 -15.49
C ASP A 142 1.28 13.10 -16.44
N MET A 143 0.94 11.92 -15.89
CA MET A 143 0.30 10.83 -16.65
C MET A 143 -1.20 11.06 -16.89
N GLY A 144 -1.87 11.97 -16.16
CA GLY A 144 -3.28 12.30 -16.34
C GLY A 144 -4.19 12.02 -15.14
N ALA A 145 -3.68 11.52 -14.01
CA ALA A 145 -4.48 11.34 -12.81
C ALA A 145 -4.75 12.68 -12.10
N GLY A 146 -5.95 12.83 -11.52
CA GLY A 146 -6.34 14.01 -10.74
C GLY A 146 -6.15 13.80 -9.24
N PHE A 147 -5.78 14.87 -8.53
CA PHE A 147 -5.70 14.90 -7.05
C PHE A 147 -6.17 16.27 -6.55
N ASP A 148 -7.05 16.28 -5.55
CA ASP A 148 -7.61 17.50 -4.95
C ASP A 148 -6.74 18.13 -3.85
N ALA A 149 -5.74 17.39 -3.37
CA ALA A 149 -4.82 17.82 -2.32
C ALA A 149 -3.41 17.23 -2.53
N ASP A 150 -2.44 17.70 -1.75
CA ASP A 150 -1.05 17.19 -1.78
C ASP A 150 -0.70 16.29 -0.60
N ARG A 151 -1.67 16.04 0.29
CA ARG A 151 -1.55 15.20 1.49
C ARG A 151 -2.86 14.44 1.72
N LEU A 152 -2.78 13.41 2.53
CA LEU A 152 -3.97 12.69 3.00
C LEU A 152 -4.76 13.52 4.03
N PRO A 153 -6.10 13.42 4.06
CA PRO A 153 -6.91 12.68 3.08
C PRO A 153 -6.88 13.35 1.70
N VAL A 154 -6.95 12.56 0.63
CA VAL A 154 -6.93 13.06 -0.75
C VAL A 154 -7.90 12.28 -1.62
N VAL A 155 -8.59 12.99 -2.51
CA VAL A 155 -9.41 12.39 -3.55
C VAL A 155 -8.58 12.28 -4.82
N GLN A 156 -8.40 11.05 -5.30
CA GLN A 156 -7.78 10.75 -6.58
C GLN A 156 -8.84 10.42 -7.61
N THR A 157 -8.75 11.03 -8.79
CA THR A 157 -9.53 10.66 -9.96
C THR A 157 -8.62 9.98 -10.97
N GLY A 158 -8.94 8.73 -11.30
CA GLY A 158 -8.24 7.95 -12.30
C GLY A 158 -8.95 7.98 -13.66
N GLY A 159 -8.35 7.36 -14.65
CA GLY A 159 -8.89 7.29 -16.01
C GLY A 159 -7.82 6.88 -17.02
N THR A 160 -7.98 7.35 -18.26
CA THR A 160 -6.98 7.15 -19.30
C THR A 160 -5.69 7.87 -18.92
N LEU A 161 -4.58 7.13 -18.92
CA LEU A 161 -3.26 7.66 -18.63
C LEU A 161 -2.43 7.71 -19.92
N ALA A 162 -1.65 8.77 -20.08
CA ALA A 162 -0.60 8.84 -21.07
C ALA A 162 0.69 8.21 -20.56
N ALA A 163 1.45 7.58 -21.44
CA ALA A 163 2.79 7.11 -21.13
C ALA A 163 3.68 8.30 -20.71
N LEU A 164 4.56 8.06 -19.75
CA LEU A 164 5.47 9.07 -19.21
C LEU A 164 6.92 8.59 -19.32
N ASP A 165 7.77 9.40 -19.95
CA ASP A 165 9.22 9.25 -19.87
C ASP A 165 9.71 9.98 -18.60
N HIS A 166 9.94 9.23 -17.54
CA HIS A 166 10.22 9.77 -16.19
C HIS A 166 11.66 9.52 -15.74
N ILE A 167 12.38 10.60 -15.47
CA ILE A 167 13.70 10.54 -14.84
C ILE A 167 13.54 10.83 -13.34
N GLN A 168 13.77 9.81 -12.53
CA GLN A 168 13.65 9.95 -11.09
C GLN A 168 14.88 10.63 -10.49
N THR A 169 14.71 11.84 -9.94
CA THR A 169 15.78 12.65 -9.37
C THR A 169 16.21 12.20 -7.97
N VAL A 170 15.32 11.56 -7.22
CA VAL A 170 15.57 11.03 -5.87
C VAL A 170 15.27 9.54 -5.84
N ALA A 171 16.23 8.71 -5.48
CA ALA A 171 16.05 7.27 -5.40
C ALA A 171 14.91 6.89 -4.44
N SER A 172 13.83 6.30 -4.97
CA SER A 172 12.67 5.84 -4.20
C SER A 172 12.01 4.66 -4.90
N ALA A 173 12.11 3.48 -4.30
CA ALA A 173 11.45 2.29 -4.81
C ALA A 173 9.91 2.43 -4.80
N GLN A 174 9.34 3.21 -3.89
CA GLN A 174 7.90 3.44 -3.81
C GLN A 174 7.40 4.28 -4.99
N VAL A 175 8.08 5.37 -5.31
CA VAL A 175 7.76 6.22 -6.47
C VAL A 175 7.90 5.44 -7.77
N LYS A 176 9.04 4.77 -7.96
CA LYS A 176 9.26 3.91 -9.12
C LYS A 176 8.16 2.88 -9.32
N SER A 177 7.81 2.17 -8.24
CA SER A 177 6.76 1.13 -8.32
C SER A 177 5.38 1.71 -8.60
N ALA A 178 5.04 2.88 -8.03
CA ALA A 178 3.76 3.54 -8.28
C ALA A 178 3.62 3.93 -9.77
N ILE A 179 4.67 4.51 -10.36
CA ILE A 179 4.70 4.88 -11.78
C ILE A 179 4.60 3.64 -12.67
N LEU A 180 5.32 2.56 -12.33
CA LEU A 180 5.26 1.31 -13.10
C LEU A 180 3.89 0.64 -13.02
N LEU A 181 3.22 0.67 -11.86
CA LEU A 181 1.87 0.15 -11.71
C LEU A 181 0.86 0.98 -12.51
N ALA A 182 0.99 2.31 -12.52
CA ALA A 182 0.18 3.18 -13.36
C ALA A 182 0.41 2.91 -14.85
N GLY A 183 1.68 2.72 -15.24
CA GLY A 183 2.08 2.42 -16.62
C GLY A 183 1.54 1.12 -17.18
N LEU A 184 1.06 0.18 -16.34
CA LEU A 184 0.40 -1.04 -16.84
C LEU A 184 -0.93 -0.74 -17.55
N ASN A 185 -1.52 0.44 -17.32
CA ASN A 185 -2.78 0.89 -17.89
C ASN A 185 -2.64 2.22 -18.66
N ALA A 186 -1.42 2.57 -19.06
CA ALA A 186 -1.16 3.76 -19.88
C ALA A 186 -1.03 3.40 -21.35
N ASP A 187 -1.51 4.30 -22.23
CA ASP A 187 -1.41 4.20 -23.69
C ASP A 187 -0.09 4.80 -24.21
#